data_74755e818a52c76549cc1d03d7ce2556
#
_entry.id   74755e818a52c76549cc1d03d7ce2556
#
_cell.length_a   1.000
_cell.length_b   1.000
_cell.length_c   1.000
_cell.angle_alpha   90.00
_cell.angle_beta   90.00
_cell.angle_gamma   90.00
#
_symmetry.space_group_name_H-M   'P 1'
#
loop_
_entity.id
_entity.type
_entity.pdbx_description
1 polymer ?
#
loop_
_entity_poly.entity_id
_entity_poly.type
_entity_poly.pdbx_seq_one_letter_code
_entity_poly.pdbx_strand_id
1 'polypeptide(L)'
;MRKLYTICLTFALLCTLAFAAKKYPMTAASIVPGARAEVEISKDKNGNTKLTITVQHLANLENLTPRASAYVVWLQERGGNSENQGQLKMDKNLKATFETVTPFKSFDVFVTAEQDARGKGPNGPEVLKATIQP
;
A
#
# COMPACT_ATOMS: atom_id res chain seq x y z
N MET A 1 -44.71 21.31 46.01
CA MET A 1 -44.40 21.49 44.58
C MET A 1 -43.06 20.85 44.27
N ARG A 2 -43.12 19.76 43.59
CA ARG A 2 -41.87 19.10 43.16
C ARG A 2 -41.54 19.61 41.77
N LYS A 3 -40.46 20.35 41.64
CA LYS A 3 -39.92 20.75 40.33
C LYS A 3 -39.15 19.54 39.77
N LEU A 4 -39.74 18.94 38.76
CA LEU A 4 -39.06 17.94 37.96
C LEU A 4 -38.08 18.67 37.02
N TYR A 5 -36.79 18.60 37.37
CA TYR A 5 -35.75 19.01 36.46
C TYR A 5 -35.54 17.87 35.44
N THR A 6 -36.16 18.03 34.31
CA THR A 6 -35.86 17.17 33.16
C THR A 6 -34.49 17.55 32.66
N ILE A 7 -33.49 16.80 33.10
CA ILE A 7 -32.15 16.90 32.52
C ILE A 7 -32.27 16.24 31.12
N CYS A 8 -32.45 17.05 30.08
CA CYS A 8 -32.23 16.62 28.72
C CYS A 8 -30.75 16.36 28.55
N LEU A 9 -30.36 15.11 28.75
CA LEU A 9 -29.05 14.62 28.39
C LEU A 9 -29.05 14.48 26.86
N THR A 10 -28.74 15.57 26.17
CA THR A 10 -28.43 15.50 24.74
C THR A 10 -27.12 14.75 24.61
N PHE A 11 -27.22 13.45 24.44
CA PHE A 11 -26.14 12.61 24.03
C PHE A 11 -25.79 13.03 22.59
N ALA A 12 -24.88 13.98 22.46
CA ALA A 12 -24.28 14.30 21.19
C ALA A 12 -23.54 13.04 20.72
N LEU A 13 -24.22 12.24 19.93
CA LEU A 13 -23.62 11.13 19.22
C LEU A 13 -22.59 11.74 18.25
N LEU A 14 -21.37 11.89 18.73
CA LEU A 14 -20.22 12.21 17.88
C LEU A 14 -20.05 11.02 16.95
N CYS A 15 -20.73 11.07 15.79
CA CYS A 15 -20.46 10.18 14.69
C CYS A 15 -19.05 10.49 14.22
N THR A 16 -18.05 9.89 14.85
CA THR A 16 -16.72 9.82 14.26
C THR A 16 -16.89 8.96 13.01
N LEU A 17 -16.95 9.62 11.86
CA LEU A 17 -16.81 8.96 10.59
C LEU A 17 -15.39 8.38 10.56
N ALA A 18 -15.25 7.20 11.14
CA ALA A 18 -14.07 6.38 10.94
C ALA A 18 -14.09 5.98 9.46
N PHE A 19 -13.26 6.63 8.65
CA PHE A 19 -13.01 6.14 7.29
C PHE A 19 -12.35 4.78 7.44
N ALA A 20 -13.14 3.71 7.27
CA ALA A 20 -12.61 2.36 7.28
C ALA A 20 -11.55 2.24 6.19
N ALA A 21 -10.34 1.86 6.57
CA ALA A 21 -9.28 1.57 5.64
C ALA A 21 -9.73 0.45 4.70
N LYS A 22 -9.49 0.63 3.41
CA LYS A 22 -9.85 -0.34 2.37
C LYS A 22 -8.62 -1.18 2.06
N LYS A 23 -8.78 -2.51 2.04
CA LYS A 23 -7.69 -3.44 1.74
C LYS A 23 -7.87 -4.04 0.36
N TYR A 24 -6.78 -4.08 -0.39
CA TYR A 24 -6.71 -4.65 -1.73
C TYR A 24 -5.66 -5.76 -1.73
N PRO A 25 -6.02 -7.00 -2.08
CA PRO A 25 -5.00 -8.04 -2.24
C PRO A 25 -4.12 -7.74 -3.45
N MET A 26 -2.83 -8.01 -3.33
CA MET A 26 -1.91 -7.92 -4.45
C MET A 26 -1.77 -9.29 -5.12
N THR A 27 -1.72 -9.30 -6.44
CA THR A 27 -1.44 -10.51 -7.22
C THR A 27 0.06 -10.74 -7.27
N ALA A 28 0.51 -11.93 -6.86
CA ALA A 28 1.91 -12.33 -6.96
C ALA A 28 2.22 -12.98 -8.30
N ALA A 29 3.36 -12.61 -8.89
CA ALA A 29 3.84 -13.23 -10.10
C ALA A 29 4.41 -14.64 -9.82
N SER A 30 4.51 -15.47 -10.87
CA SER A 30 4.98 -16.85 -10.75
C SER A 30 6.41 -16.99 -10.23
N ILE A 31 7.24 -15.94 -10.36
CA ILE A 31 8.62 -15.95 -9.84
C ILE A 31 8.68 -15.79 -8.31
N VAL A 32 7.58 -15.38 -7.69
CA VAL A 32 7.45 -15.27 -6.23
C VAL A 32 6.19 -16.00 -5.75
N PRO A 33 6.06 -17.30 -5.99
CA PRO A 33 4.78 -18.03 -5.83
C PRO A 33 4.29 -18.11 -4.39
N GLY A 34 5.18 -17.99 -3.41
CA GLY A 34 4.82 -18.01 -1.98
C GLY A 34 4.46 -16.64 -1.42
N ALA A 35 4.65 -15.56 -2.17
CA ALA A 35 4.42 -14.21 -1.68
C ALA A 35 2.93 -13.93 -1.46
N ARG A 36 2.63 -13.29 -0.34
CA ARG A 36 1.30 -12.78 0.01
C ARG A 36 1.43 -11.30 0.35
N ALA A 37 0.63 -10.49 -0.29
CA ALA A 37 0.69 -9.04 -0.08
C ALA A 37 -0.69 -8.42 -0.15
N GLU A 38 -0.86 -7.33 0.58
CA GLU A 38 -2.04 -6.48 0.53
C GLU A 38 -1.66 -5.01 0.62
N VAL A 39 -2.49 -4.17 0.06
CA VAL A 39 -2.39 -2.71 0.17
C VAL A 39 -3.57 -2.21 0.98
N GLU A 40 -3.29 -1.50 2.04
CA GLU A 40 -4.30 -0.80 2.83
C GLU A 40 -4.33 0.67 2.39
N ILE A 41 -5.51 1.15 2.03
CA ILE A 41 -5.74 2.51 1.55
C ILE A 41 -6.54 3.29 2.59
N SER A 42 -6.01 4.44 2.98
CA SER A 42 -6.69 5.39 3.84
C SER A 42 -6.47 6.82 3.32
N LYS A 43 -7.08 7.80 3.97
CA LYS A 43 -6.84 9.21 3.66
C LYS A 43 -6.01 9.84 4.77
N ASP A 44 -5.09 10.72 4.38
CA ASP A 44 -4.35 11.55 5.34
C ASP A 44 -5.14 12.81 5.70
N LYS A 45 -4.56 13.65 6.55
CA LYS A 45 -5.18 14.92 7.00
C LYS A 45 -5.46 15.90 5.87
N ASN A 46 -4.71 15.82 4.77
CA ASN A 46 -4.81 16.72 3.63
C ASN A 46 -5.70 16.16 2.50
N GLY A 47 -6.36 15.02 2.73
CA GLY A 47 -7.18 14.36 1.72
C GLY A 47 -6.39 13.58 0.69
N ASN A 48 -5.09 13.40 0.87
CA ASN A 48 -4.27 12.53 0.03
C ASN A 48 -4.52 11.07 0.35
N THR A 49 -4.14 10.20 -0.58
CA THR A 49 -4.23 8.76 -0.41
C THR A 49 -2.98 8.24 0.29
N LYS A 50 -3.15 7.62 1.45
CA LYS A 50 -2.09 6.92 2.17
C LYS A 50 -2.16 5.44 1.85
N LEU A 51 -1.02 4.85 1.44
CA LEU A 51 -0.89 3.42 1.17
C LEU A 51 0.01 2.79 2.21
N THR A 52 -0.42 1.63 2.71
CA THR A 52 0.43 0.74 3.50
C THR A 52 0.46 -0.62 2.83
N ILE A 53 1.63 -1.02 2.32
CA ILE A 53 1.84 -2.32 1.70
C ILE A 53 2.42 -3.25 2.75
N THR A 54 1.79 -4.40 2.94
CA THR A 54 2.30 -5.47 3.82
C THR A 54 2.55 -6.70 2.98
N VAL A 55 3.76 -7.23 3.05
CA VAL A 55 4.18 -8.40 2.28
C VAL A 55 4.69 -9.48 3.21
N GLN A 56 4.33 -10.73 2.93
CA GLN A 56 4.82 -11.92 3.64
C GLN A 56 5.37 -12.92 2.63
N HIS A 57 6.41 -13.63 3.02
CA HIS A 57 7.03 -14.71 2.23
C HIS A 57 7.50 -14.26 0.85
N LEU A 58 8.02 -13.04 0.76
CA LEU A 58 8.65 -12.56 -0.46
C LEU A 58 10.04 -13.22 -0.61
N ALA A 59 10.33 -13.72 -1.80
CA ALA A 59 11.59 -14.41 -2.07
C ALA A 59 12.80 -13.49 -1.83
N ASN A 60 13.91 -14.08 -1.39
CA ASN A 60 15.18 -13.36 -1.37
C ASN A 60 15.59 -12.98 -2.78
N LEU A 61 16.07 -11.76 -2.95
CA LEU A 61 16.48 -11.21 -4.25
C LEU A 61 17.54 -12.07 -4.94
N GLU A 62 18.42 -12.68 -4.16
CA GLU A 62 19.48 -13.56 -4.67
C GLU A 62 18.95 -14.84 -5.30
N ASN A 63 17.77 -15.28 -4.89
CA ASN A 63 17.13 -16.49 -5.38
C ASN A 63 16.29 -16.26 -6.66
N LEU A 64 16.17 -15.02 -7.09
CA LEU A 64 15.45 -14.71 -8.32
C LEU A 64 16.31 -14.99 -9.56
N THR A 65 15.67 -15.27 -10.67
CA THR A 65 16.33 -15.44 -11.98
C THR A 65 15.72 -14.43 -12.97
N PRO A 66 16.46 -13.41 -13.39
CA PRO A 66 17.80 -13.04 -12.93
C PRO A 66 17.84 -12.51 -11.49
N ARG A 67 18.99 -12.58 -10.84
CA ARG A 67 19.18 -11.98 -9.52
C ARG A 67 18.89 -10.49 -9.56
N ALA A 68 18.33 -9.96 -8.49
CA ALA A 68 18.06 -8.54 -8.35
C ALA A 68 18.71 -7.97 -7.08
N SER A 69 18.78 -6.66 -7.00
CA SER A 69 19.40 -5.96 -5.88
C SER A 69 18.39 -5.27 -4.96
N ALA A 70 17.20 -4.99 -5.46
CA ALA A 70 16.17 -4.28 -4.71
C ALA A 70 14.77 -4.61 -5.22
N TYR A 71 13.82 -4.65 -4.31
CA TYR A 71 12.41 -4.53 -4.65
C TYR A 71 12.02 -3.06 -4.61
N VAL A 72 11.41 -2.56 -5.68
CA VAL A 72 11.02 -1.15 -5.81
C VAL A 72 9.52 -1.04 -5.96
N VAL A 73 8.93 -0.12 -5.22
CA VAL A 73 7.49 0.17 -5.25
C VAL A 73 7.23 1.30 -6.25
N TRP A 74 6.27 1.09 -7.12
CA TRP A 74 5.85 2.02 -8.16
C TRP A 74 4.37 2.35 -8.06
N LEU A 75 4.03 3.58 -8.37
CA LEU A 75 2.66 4.02 -8.59
C LEU A 75 2.52 4.53 -10.01
N GLN A 76 1.39 4.23 -10.63
CA GLN A 76 1.09 4.67 -11.97
C GLN A 76 -0.40 5.00 -12.12
N GLU A 77 -0.71 6.26 -12.40
CA GLU A 77 -2.05 6.65 -12.83
C GLU A 77 -2.32 6.14 -14.26
N ARG A 78 -3.59 5.96 -14.56
CA ARG A 78 -4.01 5.58 -15.92
C ARG A 78 -3.52 6.63 -16.93
N GLY A 79 -2.75 6.18 -17.90
CA GLY A 79 -2.17 7.02 -18.93
C GLY A 79 -0.96 7.85 -18.49
N GLY A 80 -0.52 7.68 -17.24
CA GLY A 80 0.66 8.35 -16.70
C GLY A 80 1.91 7.48 -16.74
N ASN A 81 3.01 8.06 -16.28
CA ASN A 81 4.28 7.36 -16.09
C ASN A 81 4.31 6.69 -14.71
N SER A 82 5.12 5.62 -14.61
CA SER A 82 5.40 4.99 -13.33
C SER A 82 6.29 5.89 -12.47
N GLU A 83 5.93 6.07 -11.21
CA GLU A 83 6.69 6.86 -10.25
C GLU A 83 7.32 5.96 -9.20
N ASN A 84 8.64 6.07 -9.04
CA ASN A 84 9.39 5.34 -8.01
C ASN A 84 9.03 5.88 -6.63
N GLN A 85 8.48 5.04 -5.77
CA GLN A 85 8.13 5.40 -4.40
C GLN A 85 9.22 5.04 -3.39
N GLY A 86 10.15 4.19 -3.78
CA GLY A 86 11.23 3.75 -2.93
C GLY A 86 11.37 2.25 -2.86
N GLN A 87 12.30 1.81 -2.04
CA GLN A 87 12.67 0.42 -1.88
C GLN A 87 11.84 -0.27 -0.81
N LEU A 88 11.32 -1.44 -1.13
CA LEU A 88 10.69 -2.34 -0.19
C LEU A 88 11.78 -3.20 0.46
N LYS A 89 11.99 -3.04 1.77
CA LYS A 89 13.02 -3.78 2.51
C LYS A 89 12.39 -4.88 3.33
N MET A 90 12.89 -6.10 3.17
CA MET A 90 12.44 -7.24 3.95
C MET A 90 13.22 -7.39 5.24
N ASP A 91 12.55 -7.92 6.27
CA ASP A 91 13.18 -8.38 7.50
C ASP A 91 13.71 -9.83 7.37
N LYS A 92 14.26 -10.37 8.46
CA LYS A 92 14.78 -11.74 8.52
C LYS A 92 13.71 -12.80 8.23
N ASN A 93 12.44 -12.48 8.46
CA ASN A 93 11.32 -13.40 8.33
C ASN A 93 10.65 -13.30 6.95
N LEU A 94 11.30 -12.66 5.98
CA LEU A 94 10.77 -12.43 4.63
C LEU A 94 9.47 -11.61 4.64
N LYS A 95 9.34 -10.70 5.61
CA LYS A 95 8.23 -9.75 5.73
C LYS A 95 8.71 -8.34 5.45
N ALA A 96 7.83 -7.55 4.86
CA ALA A 96 8.09 -6.14 4.61
C ALA A 96 6.83 -5.31 4.82
N THR A 97 7.03 -4.07 5.24
CA THR A 97 5.98 -3.06 5.32
C THR A 97 6.51 -1.79 4.66
N PHE A 98 5.69 -1.17 3.84
CA PHE A 98 6.03 0.04 3.11
C PHE A 98 4.87 1.03 3.15
N GLU A 99 5.16 2.29 3.47
CA GLU A 99 4.17 3.36 3.48
C GLU A 99 4.55 4.47 2.52
N THR A 100 3.58 5.00 1.81
CA THR A 100 3.73 6.19 1.00
C THR A 100 2.40 6.96 0.92
N VAL A 101 2.47 8.21 0.51
CA VAL A 101 1.31 9.08 0.33
C VAL A 101 1.34 9.64 -1.08
N THR A 102 0.18 9.67 -1.74
CA THR A 102 0.03 10.17 -3.11
C THR A 102 -1.26 10.98 -3.26
N PRO A 103 -1.27 12.01 -4.11
CA PRO A 103 -2.51 12.71 -4.47
C PRO A 103 -3.42 11.89 -5.38
N PHE A 104 -2.93 10.77 -5.92
CA PHE A 104 -3.70 9.93 -6.85
C PHE A 104 -4.90 9.29 -6.15
N LYS A 105 -6.01 9.17 -6.88
CA LYS A 105 -7.23 8.51 -6.40
C LYS A 105 -7.41 7.12 -6.99
N SER A 106 -7.09 6.99 -8.28
CA SER A 106 -7.15 5.72 -9.03
C SER A 106 -5.80 5.49 -9.67
N PHE A 107 -5.17 4.38 -9.36
CA PHE A 107 -3.82 4.07 -9.82
C PHE A 107 -3.51 2.59 -9.67
N ASP A 108 -2.48 2.14 -10.36
CA ASP A 108 -1.86 0.86 -10.10
C ASP A 108 -0.72 1.04 -9.12
N VAL A 109 -0.60 0.12 -8.18
CA VAL A 109 0.56 -0.03 -7.32
C VAL A 109 1.19 -1.38 -7.62
N PHE A 110 2.49 -1.38 -7.88
CA PHE A 110 3.20 -2.61 -8.19
C PHE A 110 4.63 -2.58 -7.66
N VAL A 111 5.21 -3.76 -7.54
CA VAL A 111 6.57 -3.96 -7.06
C VAL A 111 7.33 -4.72 -8.13
N THR A 112 8.54 -4.24 -8.43
CA THR A 112 9.45 -4.90 -9.35
C THR A 112 10.75 -5.29 -8.65
N ALA A 113 11.42 -6.32 -9.19
CA ALA A 113 12.75 -6.70 -8.75
C ALA A 113 13.79 -6.02 -9.66
N GLU A 114 14.52 -5.05 -9.14
CA GLU A 114 15.40 -4.17 -9.88
C GLU A 114 16.87 -4.37 -9.55
N GLN A 115 17.75 -4.02 -10.48
CA GLN A 115 19.20 -3.95 -10.24
C GLN A 115 19.58 -2.64 -9.54
N ASP A 116 18.80 -1.58 -9.74
CA ASP A 116 19.00 -0.27 -9.13
C ASP A 116 17.69 0.24 -8.53
N ALA A 117 17.71 0.50 -7.23
CA ALA A 117 16.55 1.01 -6.50
C ALA A 117 16.17 2.45 -6.89
N ARG A 118 17.02 3.18 -7.60
CA ARG A 118 16.84 4.59 -7.96
C ARG A 118 16.38 4.80 -9.39
N GLY A 119 16.06 3.74 -10.11
CA GLY A 119 15.61 3.83 -11.49
C GLY A 119 14.42 4.78 -11.65
N LYS A 120 14.35 5.48 -12.76
CA LYS A 120 13.26 6.40 -13.09
C LYS A 120 12.03 5.67 -13.65
N GLY A 121 12.21 4.45 -14.11
CA GLY A 121 11.17 3.58 -14.61
C GLY A 121 11.49 2.14 -14.29
N PRO A 122 10.48 1.25 -14.26
CA PRO A 122 10.69 -0.16 -13.98
C PRO A 122 11.43 -0.84 -15.16
N ASN A 123 12.51 -1.53 -14.83
CA ASN A 123 13.32 -2.30 -15.78
C ASN A 123 13.29 -3.80 -15.49
N GLY A 124 13.02 -4.18 -14.25
CA GLY A 124 12.99 -5.56 -13.83
C GLY A 124 11.59 -6.17 -13.89
N PRO A 125 11.48 -7.48 -13.60
CA PRO A 125 10.18 -8.15 -13.60
C PRO A 125 9.26 -7.65 -12.49
N GLU A 126 7.98 -7.52 -12.82
CA GLU A 126 6.92 -7.23 -11.85
C GLU A 126 6.68 -8.48 -10.99
N VAL A 127 6.68 -8.30 -9.67
CA VAL A 127 6.48 -9.39 -8.71
C VAL A 127 5.15 -9.32 -7.98
N LEU A 128 4.63 -8.11 -7.74
CA LEU A 128 3.35 -7.88 -7.06
C LEU A 128 2.62 -6.73 -7.74
N LYS A 129 1.29 -6.82 -7.81
CA LYS A 129 0.45 -5.75 -8.39
C LYS A 129 -0.94 -5.70 -7.76
N ALA A 130 -1.45 -4.49 -7.59
CA ALA A 130 -2.85 -4.22 -7.29
C ALA A 130 -3.32 -2.98 -8.03
N THR A 131 -4.60 -2.97 -8.41
CA THR A 131 -5.26 -1.80 -8.99
C THR A 131 -6.16 -1.18 -7.94
N ILE A 132 -5.94 0.09 -7.66
CA ILE A 132 -6.67 0.85 -6.65
C ILE A 132 -7.72 1.70 -7.33
N GLN A 133 -8.97 1.47 -6.95
CA GLN A 133 -10.12 2.27 -7.39
C GLN A 133 -10.95 2.63 -6.16
N PRO A 134 -11.28 3.91 -5.97
CA PRO A 134 -12.06 4.35 -4.82
C PRO A 134 -13.49 3.82 -4.83
#